data_4998f8868128ae4a26ffc708e69809b0
#
_entry.id   4998f8868128ae4a26ffc708e69809b0
#
_cell.length_a   1.000
_cell.length_b   1.000
_cell.length_c   1.000
_cell.angle_alpha   90.00
_cell.angle_beta   90.00
_cell.angle_gamma   90.00
#
_symmetry.space_group_name_H-M   'P 1'
#
loop_
_entity.id
_entity.type
_entity.pdbx_description
1 polymer ?
#
loop_
_entity_poly.entity_id
_entity_poly.type
_entity_poly.pdbx_seq_one_letter_code
_entity_poly.pdbx_strand_id
1 'polypeptide(L)'
;MLVDSSVWIDYFSGRSNPPSDFLHAQLGQRPVMIGDLMLTEVLQGFRHERDFRTAARHLQRLDIVTIGGADIAMRAAGHFRLLRSRGVTVRKTIDTLIATWCLTHDVPLLHNDRDFHPFHEHLGLRDALSE
;
A
#
# COMPACT_ATOMS: atom_id res chain seq x y z
N MET A 1 -6.62 7.90 -1.65
CA MET A 1 -5.34 7.33 -1.18
C MET A 1 -5.33 5.83 -1.33
N LEU A 2 -4.18 5.28 -1.63
CA LEU A 2 -3.95 3.83 -1.62
C LEU A 2 -3.44 3.43 -0.23
N VAL A 3 -3.97 2.34 0.32
CA VAL A 3 -3.60 1.88 1.67
C VAL A 3 -2.86 0.55 1.56
N ASP A 4 -1.65 0.52 2.11
CA ASP A 4 -0.81 -0.67 2.10
C ASP A 4 -1.35 -1.76 3.04
N SER A 5 -0.98 -3.01 2.75
CA SER A 5 -1.37 -4.16 3.57
C SER A 5 -0.98 -4.01 5.04
N SER A 6 0.17 -3.38 5.33
CA SER A 6 0.62 -3.15 6.70
C SER A 6 -0.43 -2.41 7.56
N VAL A 7 -1.12 -1.44 6.97
CA VAL A 7 -2.16 -0.67 7.66
C VAL A 7 -3.45 -1.48 7.82
N TRP A 8 -3.87 -2.18 6.76
CA TRP A 8 -5.06 -3.03 6.82
C TRP A 8 -4.92 -4.17 7.83
N ILE A 9 -3.74 -4.78 7.90
CA ILE A 9 -3.45 -5.84 8.88
C ILE A 9 -3.60 -5.31 10.30
N ASP A 10 -3.03 -4.14 10.59
CA ASP A 10 -3.18 -3.51 11.90
C ASP A 10 -4.64 -3.15 12.19
N TYR A 11 -5.34 -2.60 11.20
CA TYR A 11 -6.75 -2.23 11.33
C TYR A 11 -7.62 -3.43 11.68
N PHE A 12 -7.50 -4.54 10.96
CA PHE A 12 -8.30 -5.74 11.23
C PHE A 12 -7.88 -6.47 12.50
N SER A 13 -6.65 -6.28 12.95
CA SER A 13 -6.15 -6.84 14.21
C SER A 13 -6.54 -6.01 15.44
N GLY A 14 -7.19 -4.87 15.24
CA GLY A 14 -7.55 -3.96 16.32
C GLY A 14 -6.35 -3.20 16.90
N ARG A 15 -5.22 -3.17 16.20
CA ARG A 15 -4.02 -2.48 16.65
C ARG A 15 -4.13 -0.99 16.35
N SER A 16 -4.04 -0.16 17.41
CA SER A 16 -4.06 1.29 17.28
C SER A 16 -2.67 1.85 17.09
N ASN A 17 -2.49 2.64 16.04
CA ASN A 17 -1.29 3.42 15.74
C ASN A 17 -1.68 4.55 14.78
N PRO A 18 -0.80 5.54 14.53
CA PRO A 18 -1.18 6.66 13.68
C PRO A 18 -1.73 6.29 12.31
N PRO A 19 -1.13 5.36 11.52
CA PRO A 19 -1.72 5.00 10.23
C PRO A 19 -3.07 4.29 10.33
N SER A 20 -3.25 3.34 11.24
CA SER A 20 -4.53 2.62 11.37
C SER A 20 -5.63 3.52 11.91
N ASP A 21 -5.31 4.41 12.83
CA ASP A 21 -6.26 5.40 13.34
C ASP A 21 -6.66 6.39 12.25
N PHE A 22 -5.70 6.82 11.44
CA PHE A 22 -5.98 7.68 10.28
C PHE A 22 -6.89 6.98 9.27
N LEU A 23 -6.62 5.72 8.96
CA LEU A 23 -7.49 4.93 8.07
C LEU A 23 -8.92 4.89 8.62
N HIS A 24 -9.07 4.58 9.89
CA HIS A 24 -10.39 4.51 10.52
C HIS A 24 -11.16 5.83 10.38
N ALA A 25 -10.49 6.95 10.61
CA ALA A 25 -11.09 8.27 10.49
C ALA A 25 -11.46 8.63 9.04
N GLN A 26 -10.72 8.10 8.06
CA GLN A 26 -10.93 8.44 6.65
C GLN A 26 -11.97 7.56 5.95
N LEU A 27 -12.22 6.36 6.46
CA LEU A 27 -13.23 5.47 5.87
C LEU A 27 -14.61 6.15 5.87
N GLY A 28 -15.20 6.23 4.68
CA GLY A 28 -16.47 6.93 4.48
C GLY A 28 -16.36 8.45 4.31
N GLN A 29 -15.16 9.04 4.49
CA GLN A 29 -14.95 10.48 4.39
C GLN A 29 -14.19 10.88 3.12
N ARG A 30 -13.30 10.02 2.64
CA ARG A 30 -12.53 10.24 1.42
C ARG A 30 -12.36 8.93 0.66
N PRO A 31 -12.08 8.98 -0.65
CA PRO A 31 -11.84 7.75 -1.43
C PRO A 31 -10.63 6.98 -0.89
N VAL A 32 -10.86 5.71 -0.58
CA VAL A 32 -9.85 4.77 -0.12
C VAL A 32 -9.77 3.64 -1.13
N MET A 33 -8.58 3.33 -1.60
CA MET A 33 -8.32 2.29 -2.58
C MET A 33 -7.47 1.19 -1.97
N ILE A 34 -7.63 -0.03 -2.48
CA ILE A 34 -6.75 -1.15 -2.19
C ILE A 34 -6.25 -1.74 -3.50
N GLY A 35 -4.97 -2.08 -3.56
CA GLY A 35 -4.42 -2.80 -4.71
C GLY A 35 -4.73 -4.30 -4.62
N ASP A 36 -4.82 -4.95 -5.78
CA ASP A 36 -5.05 -6.40 -5.84
C ASP A 36 -3.96 -7.20 -5.10
N LEU A 37 -2.71 -6.75 -5.17
CA LEU A 37 -1.61 -7.38 -4.43
C LEU A 37 -1.80 -7.24 -2.91
N MET A 38 -2.20 -6.07 -2.43
CA MET A 38 -2.49 -5.85 -1.01
C MET A 38 -3.70 -6.65 -0.55
N LEU A 39 -4.73 -6.72 -1.40
CA LEU A 39 -5.92 -7.53 -1.12
C LEU A 39 -5.53 -8.98 -0.85
N THR A 40 -4.64 -9.54 -1.70
CA THR A 40 -4.12 -10.90 -1.51
C THR A 40 -3.37 -11.02 -0.18
N GLU A 41 -2.45 -10.10 0.10
CA GLU A 41 -1.64 -10.14 1.32
C GLU A 41 -2.50 -10.08 2.58
N VAL A 42 -3.51 -9.22 2.59
CA VAL A 42 -4.41 -9.08 3.75
C VAL A 42 -5.24 -10.33 3.95
N LEU A 43 -5.91 -10.79 2.88
CA LEU A 43 -6.88 -11.89 2.99
C LEU A 43 -6.23 -13.24 3.26
N GLN A 44 -5.05 -13.49 2.69
CA GLN A 44 -4.34 -14.77 2.93
C GLN A 44 -3.90 -14.95 4.39
N GLY A 45 -3.82 -13.85 5.16
CA GLY A 45 -3.39 -13.90 6.55
C GLY A 45 -4.45 -14.37 7.53
N PHE A 46 -5.72 -14.40 7.15
CA PHE A 46 -6.80 -14.85 8.05
C PHE A 46 -6.79 -16.37 8.20
N ARG A 47 -6.84 -16.84 9.44
CA ARG A 47 -6.89 -18.27 9.75
C ARG A 47 -8.30 -18.81 9.82
N HIS A 48 -9.26 -17.97 10.23
CA HIS A 48 -10.65 -18.37 10.41
C HIS A 48 -11.49 -17.90 9.22
N GLU A 49 -12.27 -18.81 8.67
CA GLU A 49 -13.13 -18.55 7.51
C GLU A 49 -14.10 -17.41 7.76
N ARG A 50 -14.63 -17.31 8.97
CA ARG A 50 -15.55 -16.25 9.37
C ARG A 50 -14.90 -14.87 9.25
N ASP A 51 -13.67 -14.72 9.75
CA ASP A 51 -12.95 -13.45 9.73
C ASP A 51 -12.54 -13.09 8.31
N PHE A 52 -12.10 -14.09 7.54
CA PHE A 52 -11.79 -13.94 6.12
C PHE A 52 -13.01 -13.39 5.36
N ARG A 53 -14.17 -13.98 5.52
CA ARG A 53 -15.39 -13.55 4.82
C ARG A 53 -15.81 -12.14 5.20
N THR A 54 -15.71 -11.81 6.48
CA THR A 54 -16.05 -10.47 6.97
C THR A 54 -15.11 -9.42 6.36
N ALA A 55 -13.81 -9.66 6.40
CA ALA A 55 -12.83 -8.75 5.81
C ALA A 55 -13.02 -8.62 4.30
N ALA A 56 -13.24 -9.74 3.61
CA ALA A 56 -13.46 -9.73 2.15
C ALA A 56 -14.66 -8.88 1.77
N ARG A 57 -15.76 -8.97 2.52
CA ARG A 57 -16.94 -8.13 2.27
C ARG A 57 -16.65 -6.64 2.43
N HIS A 58 -15.90 -6.26 3.45
CA HIS A 58 -15.53 -4.87 3.67
C HIS A 58 -14.60 -4.37 2.56
N LEU A 59 -13.58 -5.14 2.22
CA LEU A 59 -12.58 -4.73 1.23
C LEU A 59 -13.15 -4.66 -0.19
N GLN A 60 -14.11 -5.53 -0.53
CA GLN A 60 -14.75 -5.51 -1.84
C GLN A 60 -15.63 -4.28 -2.10
N ARG A 61 -15.95 -3.51 -1.06
CA ARG A 61 -16.66 -2.24 -1.20
C ARG A 61 -15.75 -1.09 -1.60
N LEU A 62 -14.44 -1.27 -1.50
CA LEU A 62 -13.46 -0.27 -1.89
C LEU A 62 -13.20 -0.33 -3.39
N ASP A 63 -12.59 0.73 -3.91
CA ASP A 63 -12.02 0.69 -5.27
C ASP A 63 -10.80 -0.22 -5.24
N ILE A 64 -10.89 -1.34 -5.94
CA ILE A 64 -9.79 -2.29 -6.07
C ILE A 64 -9.04 -1.96 -7.36
N VAL A 65 -7.77 -1.58 -7.24
CA VAL A 65 -6.95 -1.21 -8.39
C VAL A 65 -5.95 -2.31 -8.70
N THR A 66 -5.64 -2.46 -9.98
CA THR A 66 -4.64 -3.42 -10.44
C THR A 66 -3.26 -2.80 -10.33
N ILE A 67 -2.42 -3.39 -9.47
CA ILE A 67 -1.02 -3.03 -9.32
C ILE A 67 -0.21 -3.94 -10.22
N GLY A 68 0.72 -3.38 -10.97
CA GLY A 68 1.55 -4.17 -11.87
C GLY A 68 1.14 -4.02 -13.32
N GLY A 69 1.34 -5.08 -14.10
CA GLY A 69 1.26 -5.01 -15.55
C GLY A 69 2.59 -4.56 -16.15
N ALA A 70 2.72 -4.67 -17.49
CA ALA A 70 3.99 -4.47 -18.17
C ALA A 70 4.57 -3.05 -17.98
N ASP A 71 3.73 -2.01 -18.10
CA ASP A 71 4.17 -0.63 -17.97
C ASP A 71 4.72 -0.34 -16.56
N ILE A 72 3.96 -0.70 -15.54
CA ILE A 72 4.39 -0.51 -14.14
C ILE A 72 5.64 -1.36 -13.85
N ALA A 73 5.72 -2.58 -14.34
CA ALA A 73 6.88 -3.44 -14.15
C ALA A 73 8.15 -2.80 -14.70
N MET A 74 8.09 -2.22 -15.90
CA MET A 74 9.24 -1.53 -16.51
C MET A 74 9.66 -0.30 -15.70
N ARG A 75 8.69 0.51 -15.29
CA ARG A 75 8.95 1.70 -14.48
C ARG A 75 9.52 1.34 -13.10
N ALA A 76 8.97 0.30 -12.47
CA ALA A 76 9.44 -0.19 -11.17
C ALA A 76 10.91 -0.65 -11.23
N ALA A 77 11.28 -1.38 -12.29
CA ALA A 77 12.67 -1.76 -12.51
C ALA A 77 13.59 -0.54 -12.59
N GLY A 78 13.13 0.51 -13.28
CA GLY A 78 13.86 1.79 -13.37
C GLY A 78 14.03 2.44 -11.99
N HIS A 79 12.98 2.48 -11.19
CA HIS A 79 13.02 3.06 -9.84
C HIS A 79 13.98 2.27 -8.93
N PHE A 80 13.91 0.95 -8.98
CA PHE A 80 14.81 0.08 -8.20
C PHE A 80 16.27 0.38 -8.55
N ARG A 81 16.58 0.46 -9.84
CA ARG A 81 17.95 0.75 -10.33
C ARG A 81 18.42 2.15 -9.91
N LEU A 82 17.54 3.15 -9.97
CA LEU A 82 17.85 4.51 -9.53
C LEU A 82 18.19 4.54 -8.04
N LEU A 83 17.36 3.92 -7.20
CA LEU A 83 17.62 3.85 -5.76
C LEU A 83 18.92 3.13 -5.46
N ARG A 84 19.18 2.02 -6.14
CA ARG A 84 20.44 1.28 -5.99
C ARG A 84 21.66 2.15 -6.36
N SER A 85 21.54 2.97 -7.40
CA SER A 85 22.62 3.89 -7.80
C SER A 85 22.91 4.96 -6.74
N ARG A 86 21.95 5.22 -5.87
CA ARG A 86 22.07 6.14 -4.73
C ARG A 86 22.42 5.44 -3.43
N GLY A 87 22.82 4.18 -3.50
CA GLY A 87 23.20 3.40 -2.32
C GLY A 87 22.05 2.82 -1.53
N VAL A 88 20.82 2.85 -2.07
CA VAL A 88 19.63 2.31 -1.41
C VAL A 88 19.27 0.95 -2.02
N THR A 89 19.22 -0.08 -1.19
CA THR A 89 18.78 -1.41 -1.60
C THR A 89 17.33 -1.62 -1.12
N VAL A 90 16.43 -1.84 -2.07
CA VAL A 90 15.03 -2.18 -1.77
C VAL A 90 14.95 -3.67 -1.52
N ARG A 91 14.35 -4.07 -0.40
CA ARG A 91 14.30 -5.47 0.01
C ARG A 91 13.19 -6.28 -0.65
N LYS A 92 12.07 -5.62 -0.99
CA LYS A 92 10.89 -6.30 -1.53
C LYS A 92 10.47 -5.68 -2.86
N THR A 93 10.41 -6.50 -3.90
CA THR A 93 9.94 -6.07 -5.23
C THR A 93 8.53 -5.52 -5.18
N ILE A 94 7.66 -6.13 -4.37
CA ILE A 94 6.26 -5.69 -4.25
C ILE A 94 6.14 -4.24 -3.80
N ASP A 95 7.00 -3.79 -2.89
CA ASP A 95 7.00 -2.40 -2.42
C ASP A 95 7.35 -1.43 -3.54
N THR A 96 8.29 -1.82 -4.41
CA THR A 96 8.64 -1.02 -5.59
C THR A 96 7.44 -0.92 -6.55
N LEU A 97 6.73 -2.00 -6.78
CA LEU A 97 5.52 -2.00 -7.63
C LEU A 97 4.44 -1.07 -7.05
N ILE A 98 4.17 -1.18 -5.77
CA ILE A 98 3.17 -0.35 -5.08
C ILE A 98 3.55 1.13 -5.16
N ALA A 99 4.79 1.47 -4.80
CA ALA A 99 5.26 2.84 -4.85
C ALA A 99 5.22 3.39 -6.28
N THR A 100 5.61 2.59 -7.27
CA THR A 100 5.60 2.99 -8.68
C THR A 100 4.18 3.27 -9.16
N TRP A 101 3.22 2.43 -8.79
CA TRP A 101 1.82 2.66 -9.13
C TRP A 101 1.34 4.02 -8.58
N CYS A 102 1.64 4.29 -7.31
CA CYS A 102 1.27 5.56 -6.67
C CYS A 102 1.93 6.76 -7.35
N LEU A 103 3.22 6.65 -7.69
CA LEU A 103 3.94 7.71 -8.40
C LEU A 103 3.35 7.97 -9.78
N THR A 104 3.03 6.91 -10.51
CA THR A 104 2.50 7.01 -11.87
C THR A 104 1.12 7.67 -11.90
N HIS A 105 0.28 7.39 -10.90
CA HIS A 105 -1.09 7.91 -10.83
C HIS A 105 -1.24 9.13 -9.92
N ASP A 106 -0.15 9.61 -9.35
CA ASP A 106 -0.14 10.73 -8.39
C ASP A 106 -1.12 10.51 -7.23
N VAL A 107 -1.06 9.32 -6.65
CA VAL A 107 -1.90 8.91 -5.53
C VAL A 107 -1.04 8.79 -4.27
N PRO A 108 -1.45 9.41 -3.14
CA PRO A 108 -0.71 9.24 -1.89
C PRO A 108 -0.86 7.83 -1.34
N LEU A 109 0.19 7.36 -0.68
CA LEU A 109 0.25 6.04 -0.04
C LEU A 109 0.14 6.19 1.48
N LEU A 110 -0.77 5.44 2.08
CA LEU A 110 -0.83 5.26 3.53
C LEU A 110 -0.17 3.92 3.86
N HIS A 111 0.87 3.95 4.68
CA HIS A 111 1.60 2.74 5.07
C HIS A 111 2.10 2.83 6.51
N ASN A 112 2.50 1.69 7.04
CA ASN A 112 3.18 1.56 8.32
C ASN A 112 4.43 0.68 8.17
N ASP A 113 5.23 0.97 7.13
CA ASP A 113 6.43 0.20 6.80
C ASP A 113 7.52 1.18 6.34
N ARG A 114 8.59 1.26 7.15
CA ARG A 114 9.73 2.15 6.84
C ARG A 114 10.43 1.82 5.53
N ASP A 115 10.19 0.65 4.95
CA ASP A 115 10.76 0.28 3.66
C ASP A 115 10.26 1.20 2.52
N PHE A 116 9.17 1.94 2.73
CA PHE A 116 8.70 2.95 1.78
C PHE A 116 9.41 4.31 1.91
N HIS A 117 10.12 4.57 3.00
CA HIS A 117 10.78 5.87 3.20
C HIS A 117 11.70 6.29 2.05
N PRO A 118 12.51 5.39 1.45
CA PRO A 118 13.35 5.80 0.31
C PRO A 118 12.56 6.32 -0.89
N PHE A 119 11.35 5.83 -1.10
CA PHE A 119 10.49 6.28 -2.20
C PHE A 119 9.97 7.70 -1.94
N HIS A 120 9.66 8.03 -0.70
CA HIS A 120 9.30 9.41 -0.32
C HIS A 120 10.49 10.34 -0.51
N GLU A 121 11.64 9.95 0.02
CA GLU A 121 12.83 10.79 0.05
C GLU A 121 13.42 11.02 -1.34
N HIS A 122 13.55 9.97 -2.15
CA HIS A 122 14.28 10.04 -3.43
C HIS A 122 13.37 10.23 -4.64
N LEU A 123 12.12 9.81 -4.58
CA LEU A 123 11.23 9.78 -5.76
C LEU A 123 9.99 10.64 -5.60
N GLY A 124 9.81 11.27 -4.46
CA GLY A 124 8.67 12.16 -4.25
C GLY A 124 7.34 11.43 -4.06
N LEU A 125 7.35 10.17 -3.62
CA LEU A 125 6.13 9.47 -3.24
C LEU A 125 5.40 10.27 -2.16
N ARG A 126 4.13 10.53 -2.36
CA ARG A 126 3.33 11.30 -1.40
C ARG A 126 2.92 10.41 -0.24
N ASP A 127 3.11 10.91 0.97
CA ASP A 127 2.73 10.23 2.21
C ASP A 127 1.36 10.72 2.66
N ALA A 128 0.35 9.84 2.63
CA ALA A 128 -1.01 10.20 2.97
C ALA A 128 -1.15 10.67 4.42
N LEU A 129 -0.32 10.15 5.33
CA LEU A 129 -0.37 10.53 6.74
C LEU A 129 0.13 11.96 6.97
N SER A 130 1.02 12.45 6.13
CA SER A 130 1.63 13.78 6.25
C SER A 130 0.90 14.88 5.48
N GLU A 131 -0.12 14.52 4.73
CA GLU A 131 -0.90 15.49 3.96
C GLU A 131 -2.03 16.16 4.74
#